data_a69ea7887539ef77b665ddb3c47e4a80
#
_entry.id   a69ea7887539ef77b665ddb3c47e4a80
#
_cell.length_a   1.000
_cell.length_b   1.000
_cell.length_c   1.000
_cell.angle_alpha   90.00
_cell.angle_beta   90.00
_cell.angle_gamma   90.00
#
_symmetry.space_group_name_H-M   'P 1'
#
loop_
_entity.id
_entity.type
_entity.pdbx_description
1 polymer ?
#
loop_
_entity_poly.entity_id
_entity_poly.type
_entity_poly.pdbx_seq_one_letter_code
_entity_poly.pdbx_strand_id
1 'polypeptide(L)'
;MFKGVLFDLDGVITDTAEFHYHAWKKLGNEIGISIDRVFNEQLKGVSREDSLQLLLKYGKKEGTFSSEEFAQLAQRKNDYYLEMIQAITPEDVYPGILSLLTELREANIKIALASASKNGPFLLEKMQLTPLFDAI
;
A
#
# COMPACT_ATOMS: atom_id res chain seq x y z
N MET A 1 -11.27 26.42 15.95
CA MET A 1 -10.00 26.55 15.21
C MET A 1 -9.46 25.18 14.85
N PHE A 2 -9.06 25.03 13.65
CA PHE A 2 -8.51 23.76 13.17
C PHE A 2 -7.05 23.63 13.62
N LYS A 3 -6.73 22.55 14.35
CA LYS A 3 -5.41 22.37 14.95
C LYS A 3 -4.68 21.10 14.51
N GLY A 4 -5.28 20.33 13.64
CA GLY A 4 -4.67 19.10 13.18
C GLY A 4 -5.16 18.69 11.80
N VAL A 5 -4.30 17.96 11.08
CA VAL A 5 -4.60 17.41 9.75
C VAL A 5 -4.30 15.91 9.79
N LEU A 6 -5.22 15.12 9.25
CA LEU A 6 -5.01 13.70 9.01
C LEU A 6 -4.68 13.50 7.53
N PHE A 7 -3.59 12.81 7.27
CA PHE A 7 -3.19 12.44 5.92
C PHE A 7 -3.40 10.95 5.69
N ASP A 8 -3.99 10.61 4.56
CA ASP A 8 -3.92 9.25 4.06
C ASP A 8 -2.57 9.06 3.36
N LEU A 9 -2.13 7.83 3.25
CA LEU A 9 -0.84 7.52 2.64
C LEU A 9 -0.98 7.31 1.13
N ASP A 10 -1.75 6.30 0.75
CA ASP A 10 -1.88 5.88 -0.65
C ASP A 10 -2.73 6.85 -1.45
N GLY A 11 -2.18 7.30 -2.57
CA GLY A 11 -2.85 8.27 -3.43
C GLY A 11 -2.81 9.70 -2.92
N VAL A 12 -2.25 9.96 -1.74
CA VAL A 12 -2.13 11.30 -1.16
C VAL A 12 -0.67 11.67 -0.94
N ILE A 13 0.08 10.85 -0.23
CA ILE A 13 1.51 11.10 0.03
C ILE A 13 2.36 10.44 -1.05
N THR A 14 2.01 9.24 -1.45
CA THR A 14 2.71 8.48 -2.48
C THR A 14 1.75 7.50 -3.14
N ASP A 15 2.18 6.87 -4.22
CA ASP A 15 1.41 5.84 -4.92
C ASP A 15 1.93 4.45 -4.58
N THR A 16 1.32 3.81 -3.59
CA THR A 16 1.63 2.42 -3.23
C THR A 16 0.81 1.41 -4.01
N ALA A 17 -0.26 1.85 -4.68
CA ALA A 17 -1.11 0.95 -5.48
C ALA A 17 -0.31 0.26 -6.58
N GLU A 18 0.67 0.94 -7.17
CA GLU A 18 1.53 0.38 -8.20
C GLU A 18 2.34 -0.81 -7.66
N PHE A 19 2.85 -0.72 -6.44
CA PHE A 19 3.58 -1.82 -5.80
C PHE A 19 2.66 -3.00 -5.49
N HIS A 20 1.44 -2.72 -5.02
CA HIS A 20 0.44 -3.78 -4.79
C HIS A 20 0.10 -4.49 -6.09
N TYR A 21 -0.08 -3.75 -7.18
CA TYR A 21 -0.34 -4.33 -8.49
C TYR A 21 0.78 -5.28 -8.92
N HIS A 22 2.02 -4.84 -8.83
CA HIS A 22 3.16 -5.67 -9.21
C HIS A 22 3.30 -6.92 -8.33
N ALA A 23 3.02 -6.80 -7.05
CA ALA A 23 3.05 -7.94 -6.13
C ALA A 23 1.97 -8.98 -6.47
N TRP A 24 0.74 -8.52 -6.73
CA TRP A 24 -0.34 -9.42 -7.15
C TRP A 24 -0.07 -10.04 -8.50
N LYS A 25 0.48 -9.28 -9.43
CA LYS A 25 0.83 -9.79 -10.76
C LYS A 25 1.89 -10.88 -10.67
N LYS A 26 2.90 -10.68 -9.84
CA LYS A 26 3.95 -11.68 -9.63
C LYS A 26 3.38 -12.96 -9.02
N LEU A 27 2.57 -12.84 -7.98
CA LEU A 27 1.93 -14.00 -7.37
C LEU A 27 1.03 -14.73 -8.37
N GLY A 28 0.21 -13.97 -9.10
CA GLY A 28 -0.69 -14.54 -10.09
C GLY A 28 0.06 -15.35 -11.14
N ASN A 29 1.13 -14.79 -11.69
CA ASN A 29 1.94 -15.49 -12.68
C ASN A 29 2.49 -16.82 -12.16
N GLU A 30 2.85 -16.88 -10.89
CA GLU A 30 3.36 -18.10 -10.26
C GLU A 30 2.31 -19.21 -10.18
N ILE A 31 1.04 -18.83 -10.08
CA ILE A 31 -0.06 -19.82 -10.00
C ILE A 31 -0.87 -19.89 -11.29
N GLY A 32 -0.33 -19.35 -12.38
CA GLY A 32 -0.93 -19.45 -13.70
C GLY A 32 -2.07 -18.48 -13.98
N ILE A 33 -2.12 -17.35 -13.28
CA ILE A 33 -3.15 -16.33 -13.46
C ILE A 33 -2.47 -15.04 -13.92
N SER A 34 -2.82 -14.57 -15.13
CA SER A 34 -2.34 -13.29 -15.63
C SER A 34 -3.37 -12.22 -15.32
N ILE A 35 -2.95 -11.16 -14.63
CA ILE A 35 -3.81 -10.01 -14.37
C ILE A 35 -3.32 -8.79 -15.15
N ASP A 36 -4.23 -7.85 -15.38
CA ASP A 36 -3.92 -6.58 -16.00
C ASP A 36 -4.35 -5.42 -15.11
N ARG A 37 -4.11 -4.21 -15.55
CA ARG A 37 -4.45 -3.02 -14.77
C ARG A 37 -5.96 -2.84 -14.61
N VAL A 38 -6.74 -3.30 -15.58
CA VAL A 38 -8.21 -3.24 -15.50
C VAL A 38 -8.71 -4.11 -14.36
N PHE A 39 -8.26 -5.35 -14.26
CA PHE A 39 -8.61 -6.22 -13.15
C PHE A 39 -8.13 -5.65 -11.83
N ASN A 40 -6.92 -5.08 -11.80
CA ASN A 40 -6.33 -4.55 -10.58
C ASN A 40 -7.19 -3.44 -9.93
N GLU A 41 -7.98 -2.71 -10.72
CA GLU A 41 -8.89 -1.70 -10.18
C GLU A 41 -9.86 -2.30 -9.15
N GLN A 42 -10.23 -3.58 -9.31
CA GLN A 42 -11.12 -4.28 -8.38
C GLN A 42 -10.46 -4.58 -7.04
N LEU A 43 -9.13 -4.54 -6.97
CA LEU A 43 -8.38 -4.86 -5.76
C LEU A 43 -8.09 -3.64 -4.89
N LYS A 44 -8.26 -2.43 -5.42
CA LYS A 44 -7.99 -1.19 -4.69
C LYS A 44 -8.93 -1.04 -3.49
N GLY A 45 -8.37 -0.80 -2.32
CA GLY A 45 -9.14 -0.66 -1.10
C GLY A 45 -9.69 -1.96 -0.52
N VAL A 46 -9.34 -3.10 -1.09
CA VAL A 46 -9.81 -4.42 -0.66
C VAL A 46 -8.74 -5.06 0.21
N SER A 47 -9.16 -5.81 1.24
CA SER A 47 -8.25 -6.52 2.12
C SER A 47 -7.40 -7.54 1.35
N ARG A 48 -6.28 -7.95 1.94
CA ARG A 48 -5.37 -8.91 1.30
C ARG A 48 -6.08 -10.23 1.00
N GLU A 49 -6.81 -10.75 1.97
CA GLU A 49 -7.52 -12.02 1.84
C GLU A 49 -8.62 -11.95 0.79
N ASP A 50 -9.40 -10.87 0.81
CA ASP A 50 -10.47 -10.67 -0.18
C ASP A 50 -9.91 -10.44 -1.57
N SER A 51 -8.77 -9.75 -1.68
CA SER A 51 -8.07 -9.56 -2.96
C SER A 51 -7.61 -10.90 -3.53
N LEU A 52 -7.07 -11.78 -2.69
CA LEU A 52 -6.65 -13.12 -3.13
C LEU A 52 -7.86 -13.93 -3.61
N GLN A 53 -8.99 -13.86 -2.91
CA GLN A 53 -10.23 -14.49 -3.33
C GLN A 53 -10.64 -14.02 -4.72
N LEU A 54 -10.63 -12.72 -4.96
CA LEU A 54 -10.96 -12.16 -6.26
C LEU A 54 -9.99 -12.61 -7.35
N LEU A 55 -8.71 -12.71 -7.02
CA LEU A 55 -7.69 -13.18 -7.95
C LEU A 55 -7.96 -14.64 -8.36
N LEU A 56 -8.22 -15.51 -7.39
CA LEU A 56 -8.51 -16.92 -7.65
C LEU A 56 -9.78 -17.07 -8.46
N LYS A 57 -10.81 -16.29 -8.16
CA LYS A 57 -12.06 -16.29 -8.93
C LYS A 57 -11.82 -15.87 -10.38
N TYR A 58 -11.06 -14.80 -10.58
CA TYR A 58 -10.71 -14.30 -11.90
C TYR A 58 -9.98 -15.36 -12.73
N GLY A 59 -9.05 -16.08 -12.10
CA GLY A 59 -8.30 -17.15 -12.76
C GLY A 59 -8.98 -18.52 -12.80
N LYS A 60 -10.23 -18.61 -12.32
CA LYS A 60 -11.00 -19.85 -12.25
C LYS A 60 -10.31 -20.93 -11.43
N LYS A 61 -9.68 -20.53 -10.34
CA LYS A 61 -8.97 -21.44 -9.42
C LYS A 61 -9.58 -21.44 -8.02
N GLU A 62 -10.83 -21.02 -7.88
CA GLU A 62 -11.55 -21.10 -6.61
C GLU A 62 -11.59 -22.54 -6.10
N GLY A 63 -11.33 -22.73 -4.80
CA GLY A 63 -11.36 -24.05 -4.19
C GLY A 63 -10.20 -24.98 -4.55
N THR A 64 -9.23 -24.51 -5.35
CA THR A 64 -8.04 -25.27 -5.72
C THR A 64 -7.05 -25.40 -4.57
N PHE A 65 -7.02 -24.39 -3.69
CA PHE A 65 -6.05 -24.29 -2.60
C PHE A 65 -6.72 -24.57 -1.26
N SER A 66 -6.00 -25.28 -0.37
CA SER A 66 -6.44 -25.47 1.01
C SER A 66 -6.36 -24.15 1.78
N SER A 67 -6.96 -24.11 2.99
CA SER A 67 -6.87 -22.93 3.84
C SER A 67 -5.43 -22.55 4.17
N GLU A 68 -4.58 -23.56 4.39
CA GLU A 68 -3.16 -23.35 4.66
C GLU A 68 -2.43 -22.78 3.44
N GLU A 69 -2.68 -23.38 2.27
CA GLU A 69 -2.11 -22.88 1.02
C GLU A 69 -2.56 -21.47 0.70
N PHE A 70 -3.85 -21.16 0.95
CA PHE A 70 -4.38 -19.83 0.78
C PHE A 70 -3.65 -18.82 1.66
N ALA A 71 -3.43 -19.13 2.94
CA ALA A 71 -2.71 -18.28 3.86
C ALA A 71 -1.26 -18.08 3.40
N GLN A 72 -0.62 -19.11 2.87
CA GLN A 72 0.74 -19.04 2.35
C GLN A 72 0.82 -18.12 1.12
N LEU A 73 -0.17 -18.19 0.23
CA LEU A 73 -0.23 -17.33 -0.94
C LEU A 73 -0.39 -15.87 -0.54
N ALA A 74 -1.27 -15.60 0.42
CA ALA A 74 -1.48 -14.24 0.93
C ALA A 74 -0.19 -13.70 1.55
N GLN A 75 0.51 -14.51 2.33
CA GLN A 75 1.78 -14.12 2.93
C GLN A 75 2.85 -13.88 1.87
N ARG A 76 2.91 -14.73 0.86
CA ARG A 76 3.88 -14.57 -0.24
C ARG A 76 3.68 -13.26 -0.99
N LYS A 77 2.43 -12.88 -1.25
CA LYS A 77 2.14 -11.59 -1.86
C LYS A 77 2.66 -10.44 -1.00
N ASN A 78 2.41 -10.53 0.30
CA ASN A 78 2.87 -9.51 1.23
C ASN A 78 4.40 -9.41 1.25
N ASP A 79 5.08 -10.55 1.21
CA ASP A 79 6.55 -10.59 1.16
C ASP A 79 7.08 -9.91 -0.11
N TYR A 80 6.44 -10.15 -1.25
CA TYR A 80 6.80 -9.47 -2.50
C TYR A 80 6.60 -7.96 -2.39
N TYR A 81 5.48 -7.55 -1.82
CA TYR A 81 5.20 -6.14 -1.61
C TYR A 81 6.24 -5.50 -0.70
N LEU A 82 6.57 -6.14 0.42
CA LEU A 82 7.59 -5.63 1.36
C LEU A 82 8.95 -5.51 0.70
N GLU A 83 9.31 -6.47 -0.14
CA GLU A 83 10.56 -6.42 -0.89
C GLU A 83 10.57 -5.25 -1.87
N MET A 84 9.47 -5.04 -2.59
CA MET A 84 9.36 -3.96 -3.56
C MET A 84 9.45 -2.58 -2.92
N ILE A 85 8.81 -2.37 -1.76
CA ILE A 85 8.82 -1.08 -1.08
C ILE A 85 10.15 -0.74 -0.41
N GLN A 86 11.08 -1.69 -0.33
CA GLN A 86 12.45 -1.40 0.12
C GLN A 86 13.15 -0.37 -0.78
N ALA A 87 12.74 -0.27 -2.03
CA ALA A 87 13.31 0.67 -3.00
C ALA A 87 12.72 2.07 -2.92
N ILE A 88 11.72 2.31 -2.07
CA ILE A 88 11.10 3.62 -1.93
C ILE A 88 12.07 4.62 -1.31
N THR A 89 12.11 5.83 -1.86
CA THR A 89 12.96 6.93 -1.42
C THR A 89 12.14 8.20 -1.27
N PRO A 90 12.71 9.31 -0.74
CA PRO A 90 12.00 10.58 -0.70
C PRO A 90 11.52 11.08 -2.07
N GLU A 91 12.11 10.60 -3.16
CA GLU A 91 11.68 10.97 -4.51
C GLU A 91 10.31 10.40 -4.89
N ASP A 92 9.85 9.38 -4.17
CA ASP A 92 8.53 8.77 -4.41
C ASP A 92 7.39 9.54 -3.76
N VAL A 93 7.68 10.58 -3.00
CA VAL A 93 6.66 11.46 -2.41
C VAL A 93 6.07 12.33 -3.52
N TYR A 94 4.74 12.46 -3.53
CA TYR A 94 4.08 13.32 -4.51
C TYR A 94 4.57 14.76 -4.42
N PRO A 95 4.72 15.45 -5.55
CA PRO A 95 5.13 16.86 -5.56
C PRO A 95 4.25 17.72 -4.66
N GLY A 96 4.88 18.59 -3.90
CA GLY A 96 4.18 19.54 -3.01
C GLY A 96 3.87 19.00 -1.62
N ILE A 97 3.94 17.69 -1.38
CA ILE A 97 3.62 17.11 -0.07
C ILE A 97 4.63 17.57 0.99
N LEU A 98 5.92 17.49 0.70
CA LEU A 98 6.94 17.93 1.66
C LEU A 98 6.76 19.40 2.04
N SER A 99 6.52 20.25 1.05
CA SER A 99 6.27 21.68 1.29
C SER A 99 5.04 21.89 2.14
N LEU A 100 3.96 21.18 1.86
CA LEU A 100 2.72 21.27 2.64
C LEU A 100 2.95 20.84 4.09
N LEU A 101 3.61 19.73 4.32
CA LEU A 101 3.89 19.24 5.68
C LEU A 101 4.75 20.25 6.45
N THR A 102 5.75 20.82 5.80
CA THR A 102 6.62 21.82 6.40
C THR A 102 5.84 23.09 6.78
N GLU A 103 4.98 23.58 5.88
CA GLU A 103 4.16 24.76 6.14
C GLU A 103 3.19 24.52 7.30
N LEU A 104 2.58 23.33 7.38
CA LEU A 104 1.68 22.99 8.49
C LEU A 104 2.42 22.98 9.82
N ARG A 105 3.62 22.47 9.87
CA ARG A 105 4.41 22.46 11.11
C ARG A 105 4.83 23.86 11.51
N GLU A 106 5.22 24.68 10.56
CA GLU A 106 5.54 26.10 10.83
C GLU A 106 4.34 26.87 11.38
N ALA A 107 3.14 26.48 10.98
CA ALA A 107 1.90 27.06 11.49
C ALA A 107 1.43 26.42 12.81
N ASN A 108 2.22 25.53 13.39
CA ASN A 108 1.91 24.79 14.63
C ASN A 108 0.66 23.90 14.50
N ILE A 109 0.41 23.37 13.31
CA ILE A 109 -0.70 22.46 13.06
C ILE A 109 -0.17 21.03 13.22
N LYS A 110 -0.84 20.22 14.03
CA LYS A 110 -0.47 18.83 14.25
C LYS A 110 -0.79 17.98 13.01
N ILE A 111 0.09 17.04 12.70
CA ILE A 111 -0.02 16.17 11.52
C ILE A 111 -0.03 14.72 11.97
N ALA A 112 -1.01 13.97 11.50
CA ALA A 112 -1.12 12.54 11.80
C ALA A 112 -1.38 11.76 10.52
N LEU A 113 -0.91 10.52 10.50
CA LEU A 113 -1.19 9.58 9.43
C LEU A 113 -2.43 8.76 9.78
N ALA A 114 -3.42 8.76 8.88
CA ALA A 114 -4.61 7.93 8.99
C ALA A 114 -4.59 6.91 7.85
N SER A 115 -3.90 5.80 8.06
CA SER A 115 -3.76 4.77 7.03
C SER A 115 -4.19 3.42 7.59
N ALA A 116 -4.94 2.66 6.79
CA ALA A 116 -5.27 1.28 7.08
C ALA A 116 -4.10 0.33 6.83
N SER A 117 -3.05 0.79 6.17
CA SER A 117 -1.88 -0.02 5.85
C SER A 117 -1.03 -0.27 7.10
N LYS A 118 -0.70 -1.53 7.35
CA LYS A 118 0.22 -1.92 8.42
C LYS A 118 1.65 -1.45 8.13
N ASN A 119 1.94 -1.08 6.90
CA ASN A 119 3.26 -0.66 6.45
C ASN A 119 3.43 0.87 6.43
N GLY A 120 2.42 1.62 6.88
CA GLY A 120 2.45 3.08 6.89
C GLY A 120 3.68 3.67 7.57
N PRO A 121 3.99 3.29 8.81
CA PRO A 121 5.18 3.81 9.51
C PRO A 121 6.48 3.52 8.77
N PHE A 122 6.62 2.31 8.24
CA PHE A 122 7.80 1.93 7.46
C PHE A 122 7.96 2.78 6.20
N LEU A 123 6.85 3.02 5.48
CA LEU A 123 6.86 3.83 4.27
C LEU A 123 7.24 5.28 4.57
N LEU A 124 6.70 5.86 5.64
CA LEU A 124 7.08 7.22 6.05
C LEU A 124 8.56 7.32 6.36
N GLU A 125 9.12 6.31 7.03
CA GLU A 125 10.54 6.29 7.33
C GLU A 125 11.39 6.21 6.05
N LYS A 126 11.01 5.37 5.10
CA LYS A 126 11.70 5.25 3.82
C LYS A 126 11.67 6.56 3.03
N MET A 127 10.60 7.32 3.12
CA MET A 127 10.46 8.61 2.47
C MET A 127 11.03 9.77 3.31
N GLN A 128 11.57 9.48 4.50
CA GLN A 128 12.14 10.45 5.43
C GLN A 128 11.09 11.49 5.90
N LEU A 129 9.85 11.06 6.04
CA LEU A 129 8.75 11.93 6.48
C LEU A 129 8.38 11.74 7.95
N THR A 130 8.87 10.68 8.60
CA THR A 130 8.50 10.35 9.99
C THR A 130 8.65 11.54 10.95
N PRO A 131 9.76 12.33 10.91
CA PRO A 131 9.91 13.45 11.83
C PRO A 131 8.87 14.55 11.65
N LEU A 132 8.18 14.59 10.51
CA LEU A 132 7.19 15.61 10.21
C LEU A 132 5.81 15.26 10.74
N PHE A 133 5.60 14.02 11.20
CA PHE A 133 4.32 13.56 11.71
C PHE A 133 4.32 13.54 13.23
N ASP A 134 3.25 14.01 13.84
CA ASP A 134 3.06 14.04 15.30
C ASP A 134 2.48 12.72 15.81
N ALA A 135 1.73 12.02 14.97
CA ALA A 135 1.16 10.71 15.29
C ALA A 135 1.07 9.84 14.03
N ILE A 136 1.21 8.56 14.22
CA ILE A 136 1.16 7.59 13.13
C ILE A 136 0.20 6.44 13.51
#